data_6a5dc3c16c974465604150ca46207b0b
#
_entry.id   6a5dc3c16c974465604150ca46207b0b
#
_cell.length_a   1.000
_cell.length_b   1.000
_cell.length_c   1.000
_cell.angle_alpha   90.00
_cell.angle_beta   90.00
_cell.angle_gamma   90.00
#
_symmetry.space_group_name_H-M   'P 1'
#
loop_
_entity.id
_entity.type
_entity.pdbx_description
1 polymer ?
#
loop_
_entity_poly.entity_id
_entity_poly.type
_entity_poly.pdbx_seq_one_letter_code
_entity_poly.pdbx_strand_id
1 'polypeptide(L)'
;MGDRVILHSDINSCYASIELLHHPELRGKPVAVGGDPEARHGIVLTADYVAKKHGVKTGMALWQARQVCPDITFVPPRMDLYLRFSKMAHEIYGEYTDLQEPYGIDESWLDVTASASIKGDGYKIAHEISNRMKSELGITVSVGVSFNKIFAKLGSDYKKPDAITTMYKDEFQTKAWNLPASDLLYVGRSTDSKLRKMGIHTIGDIARADEKWLNSYLGKMGSILWAFANGYDTSPVRKENTSAPVKSIGNSTTTPRDLENDEDVKIVLYVLAESVAARLRENGFRCRTVEISIRDNELYSYTKQTKVTNATNITKEIADAGFRLFKQSYNWQKPIRSVGIRGADLVNDNYWEQLDLFHNAELKDKMMKMDAAVDDIRRRFGFYSIQRGLMLGDTILSAVNAKEEHTVHPHGYF
;
A
#
# COMPACT_ATOMS: atom_id res chain seq x y z
N MET A 1 -36.79 -4.68 0.44
CA MET A 1 -35.50 -4.95 -0.18
C MET A 1 -34.80 -5.99 0.70
N GLY A 2 -34.30 -7.08 0.13
CA GLY A 2 -33.51 -8.06 0.91
C GLY A 2 -32.21 -7.45 1.41
N ASP A 3 -31.60 -8.07 2.43
CA ASP A 3 -30.29 -7.65 2.91
C ASP A 3 -29.24 -7.78 1.78
N ARG A 4 -28.24 -6.89 1.77
CA ARG A 4 -27.11 -6.97 0.84
C ARG A 4 -26.30 -8.24 1.10
N VAL A 5 -25.70 -8.76 0.05
CA VAL A 5 -24.78 -9.91 0.12
C VAL A 5 -23.42 -9.46 -0.34
N ILE A 6 -22.54 -9.19 0.62
CA ILE A 6 -21.18 -8.72 0.40
C ILE A 6 -20.20 -9.82 0.75
N LEU A 7 -19.31 -10.14 -0.18
CA LEU A 7 -18.18 -11.01 0.06
C LEU A 7 -16.91 -10.17 0.25
N HIS A 8 -15.98 -10.67 1.04
CA HIS A 8 -14.60 -10.21 1.06
C HIS A 8 -13.70 -11.42 0.86
N SER A 9 -12.94 -11.42 -0.24
CA SER A 9 -11.98 -12.47 -0.55
C SER A 9 -10.55 -12.00 -0.28
N ASP A 10 -9.75 -12.85 0.35
CA ASP A 10 -8.37 -12.56 0.77
C ASP A 10 -7.47 -13.76 0.40
N ILE A 11 -6.46 -13.53 -0.43
CA ILE A 11 -5.53 -14.57 -0.88
C ILE A 11 -4.61 -14.97 0.28
N ASN A 12 -4.67 -16.23 0.67
CA ASN A 12 -3.93 -16.75 1.82
C ASN A 12 -2.42 -16.69 1.60
N SER A 13 -1.71 -15.92 2.45
CA SER A 13 -0.25 -15.74 2.38
C SER A 13 0.23 -15.43 0.96
N CYS A 14 -0.43 -14.51 0.28
CA CYS A 14 -0.39 -14.25 -1.16
C CYS A 14 1.00 -14.47 -1.78
N TYR A 15 2.01 -13.67 -1.43
CA TYR A 15 3.33 -13.77 -2.07
C TYR A 15 3.99 -15.14 -1.82
N ALA A 16 3.94 -15.63 -0.58
CA ALA A 16 4.54 -16.91 -0.25
C ALA A 16 3.82 -18.07 -0.96
N SER A 17 2.50 -18.03 -1.07
CA SER A 17 1.72 -19.05 -1.79
C SER A 17 2.06 -19.08 -3.27
N ILE A 18 2.20 -17.90 -3.90
CA ILE A 18 2.58 -17.78 -5.32
C ILE A 18 4.03 -18.26 -5.53
N GLU A 19 4.96 -17.91 -4.64
CA GLU A 19 6.33 -18.43 -4.74
C GLU A 19 6.38 -19.94 -4.61
N LEU A 20 5.60 -20.56 -3.72
CA LEU A 20 5.54 -22.01 -3.55
C LEU A 20 4.94 -22.77 -4.75
N LEU A 21 4.20 -22.09 -5.66
CA LEU A 21 3.81 -22.66 -6.94
C LEU A 21 5.02 -22.80 -7.88
N HIS A 22 5.95 -21.85 -7.84
CA HIS A 22 7.13 -21.81 -8.69
C HIS A 22 8.35 -22.52 -8.07
N HIS A 23 8.28 -22.79 -6.77
CA HIS A 23 9.30 -23.50 -6.00
C HIS A 23 8.71 -24.70 -5.26
N PRO A 24 8.26 -25.74 -6.02
CA PRO A 24 7.59 -26.90 -5.41
C PRO A 24 8.48 -27.67 -4.42
N GLU A 25 9.80 -27.58 -4.54
CA GLU A 25 10.80 -28.16 -3.62
C GLU A 25 10.79 -27.53 -2.21
N LEU A 26 10.20 -26.37 -2.07
CA LEU A 26 10.04 -25.66 -0.78
C LEU A 26 8.71 -25.96 -0.10
N ARG A 27 7.81 -26.70 -0.73
CA ARG A 27 6.51 -27.06 -0.13
C ARG A 27 6.69 -27.87 1.13
N GLY A 28 5.95 -27.48 2.19
CA GLY A 28 6.05 -28.14 3.51
C GLY A 28 7.22 -27.68 4.38
N LYS A 29 8.10 -26.83 3.86
CA LYS A 29 9.16 -26.15 4.61
C LYS A 29 8.72 -24.74 5.00
N PRO A 30 9.28 -24.15 6.08
CA PRO A 30 8.98 -22.78 6.43
C PRO A 30 9.60 -21.82 5.42
N VAL A 31 8.76 -21.01 4.75
CA VAL A 31 9.18 -20.08 3.71
C VAL A 31 8.63 -18.69 4.00
N ALA A 32 9.44 -17.68 3.76
CA ALA A 32 8.99 -16.29 3.75
C ALA A 32 9.53 -15.54 2.54
N VAL A 33 8.71 -14.66 1.99
CA VAL A 33 9.15 -13.66 1.01
C VAL A 33 9.69 -12.48 1.79
N GLY A 34 10.92 -12.09 1.52
CA GLY A 34 11.59 -11.02 2.25
C GLY A 34 12.50 -10.19 1.35
N GLY A 35 12.70 -8.94 1.74
CA GLY A 35 13.61 -8.03 1.07
C GLY A 35 15.08 -8.41 1.28
N ASP A 36 15.97 -7.62 0.69
CA ASP A 36 17.42 -7.81 0.82
C ASP A 36 17.95 -7.19 2.13
N PRO A 37 18.56 -7.99 3.03
CA PRO A 37 19.19 -7.47 4.25
C PRO A 37 20.38 -6.56 3.97
N GLU A 38 21.16 -6.82 2.92
CA GLU A 38 22.36 -6.04 2.57
C GLU A 38 21.96 -4.65 2.06
N ALA A 39 20.84 -4.56 1.33
CA ALA A 39 20.23 -3.30 0.95
C ALA A 39 19.44 -2.63 2.10
N ARG A 40 19.55 -3.11 3.34
CA ARG A 40 18.80 -2.63 4.53
C ARG A 40 17.27 -2.77 4.43
N HIS A 41 16.76 -3.56 3.48
CA HIS A 41 15.34 -3.86 3.26
C HIS A 41 14.93 -5.22 3.85
N GLY A 42 15.66 -5.73 4.81
CA GLY A 42 15.53 -7.06 5.37
C GLY A 42 14.32 -7.26 6.28
N ILE A 43 13.10 -7.18 5.75
CA ILE A 43 11.85 -7.50 6.46
C ILE A 43 11.08 -8.62 5.76
N VAL A 44 10.30 -9.37 6.55
CA VAL A 44 9.32 -10.34 6.05
C VAL A 44 8.14 -9.59 5.42
N LEU A 45 7.91 -9.77 4.13
CA LEU A 45 6.73 -9.25 3.43
C LEU A 45 5.53 -10.17 3.64
N THR A 46 5.73 -11.47 3.45
CA THR A 46 4.71 -12.50 3.67
C THR A 46 5.40 -13.79 4.06
N ALA A 47 4.84 -14.53 5.02
CA ALA A 47 5.30 -15.85 5.40
C ALA A 47 4.23 -16.90 5.07
N ASP A 48 4.64 -18.10 4.71
CA ASP A 48 3.73 -19.24 4.54
C ASP A 48 3.15 -19.69 5.90
N TYR A 49 2.18 -20.59 5.89
CA TYR A 49 1.54 -21.05 7.12
C TYR A 49 2.44 -21.95 7.97
N VAL A 50 3.46 -22.58 7.39
CA VAL A 50 4.46 -23.34 8.16
C VAL A 50 5.30 -22.38 8.99
N ALA A 51 5.87 -21.36 8.37
CA ALA A 51 6.64 -20.32 9.08
C ALA A 51 5.79 -19.54 10.10
N LYS A 52 4.51 -19.22 9.76
CA LYS A 52 3.57 -18.56 10.69
C LYS A 52 3.33 -19.38 11.97
N LYS A 53 3.28 -20.70 11.88
CA LYS A 53 3.16 -21.59 13.07
C LYS A 53 4.37 -21.49 14.01
N HIS A 54 5.55 -21.17 13.49
CA HIS A 54 6.75 -20.89 14.29
C HIS A 54 6.80 -19.45 14.82
N GLY A 55 5.77 -18.63 14.58
CA GLY A 55 5.68 -17.26 15.10
C GLY A 55 6.25 -16.19 14.17
N VAL A 56 6.59 -16.52 12.92
CA VAL A 56 7.01 -15.54 11.91
C VAL A 56 5.84 -14.63 11.51
N LYS A 57 6.06 -13.33 11.51
CA LYS A 57 5.03 -12.31 11.22
C LYS A 57 5.48 -11.35 10.12
N THR A 58 4.54 -10.87 9.33
CA THR A 58 4.75 -9.77 8.38
C THR A 58 5.30 -8.52 9.09
N GLY A 59 6.30 -7.88 8.48
CA GLY A 59 6.99 -6.74 9.05
C GLY A 59 8.10 -7.06 10.05
N MET A 60 8.30 -8.34 10.41
CA MET A 60 9.39 -8.80 11.24
C MET A 60 10.72 -8.70 10.48
N ALA A 61 11.80 -8.26 11.14
CA ALA A 61 13.11 -8.29 10.51
C ALA A 61 13.54 -9.73 10.22
N LEU A 62 14.27 -9.96 9.11
CA LEU A 62 14.66 -11.33 8.72
C LEU A 62 15.50 -12.05 9.78
N TRP A 63 16.37 -11.30 10.49
CA TRP A 63 17.14 -11.88 11.60
C TRP A 63 16.25 -12.32 12.77
N GLN A 64 15.18 -11.59 13.08
CA GLN A 64 14.19 -11.99 14.10
C GLN A 64 13.40 -13.22 13.64
N ALA A 65 13.03 -13.27 12.36
CA ALA A 65 12.36 -14.44 11.80
C ALA A 65 13.22 -15.70 11.88
N ARG A 66 14.53 -15.59 11.64
CA ARG A 66 15.50 -16.70 11.85
C ARG A 66 15.63 -17.11 13.32
N GLN A 67 15.49 -16.20 14.27
CA GLN A 67 15.53 -16.55 15.70
C GLN A 67 14.34 -17.43 16.11
N VAL A 68 13.13 -17.14 15.59
CA VAL A 68 11.93 -17.94 15.93
C VAL A 68 11.74 -19.14 15.01
N CYS A 69 12.36 -19.17 13.84
CA CYS A 69 12.29 -20.24 12.86
C CYS A 69 13.67 -20.40 12.18
N PRO A 70 14.63 -21.13 12.80
CA PRO A 70 16.00 -21.27 12.30
C PRO A 70 16.10 -21.81 10.87
N ASP A 71 15.21 -22.75 10.52
CA ASP A 71 15.19 -23.43 9.20
C ASP A 71 14.44 -22.65 8.12
N ILE A 72 14.06 -21.39 8.37
CA ILE A 72 13.29 -20.58 7.42
C ILE A 72 14.10 -20.29 6.15
N THR A 73 13.47 -20.50 5.00
CA THR A 73 14.00 -20.12 3.70
C THR A 73 13.42 -18.78 3.28
N PHE A 74 14.28 -17.82 2.93
CA PHE A 74 13.84 -16.53 2.36
C PHE A 74 13.93 -16.56 0.85
N VAL A 75 12.85 -16.08 0.20
CA VAL A 75 12.74 -15.92 -1.26
C VAL A 75 12.61 -14.43 -1.56
N PRO A 76 13.35 -13.88 -2.54
CA PRO A 76 13.20 -12.48 -2.94
C PRO A 76 11.82 -12.22 -3.56
N PRO A 77 11.25 -11.01 -3.40
CA PRO A 77 9.93 -10.69 -3.93
C PRO A 77 9.94 -10.50 -5.45
N ARG A 78 8.89 -10.99 -6.13
CA ARG A 78 8.63 -10.79 -7.56
C ARG A 78 7.28 -10.10 -7.77
N MET A 79 7.26 -8.79 -7.60
CA MET A 79 6.01 -8.00 -7.58
C MET A 79 5.20 -8.09 -8.87
N ASP A 80 5.85 -8.12 -10.02
CA ASP A 80 5.22 -8.33 -11.33
C ASP A 80 4.41 -9.63 -11.40
N LEU A 81 4.96 -10.70 -10.82
CA LEU A 81 4.29 -11.98 -10.71
C LEU A 81 3.05 -11.90 -9.80
N TYR A 82 3.18 -11.22 -8.64
CA TYR A 82 2.06 -11.08 -7.70
C TYR A 82 0.92 -10.24 -8.29
N LEU A 83 1.25 -9.16 -9.00
CA LEU A 83 0.27 -8.34 -9.72
C LEU A 83 -0.45 -9.13 -10.81
N ARG A 84 0.26 -10.02 -11.51
CA ARG A 84 -0.35 -10.91 -12.51
C ARG A 84 -1.37 -11.86 -11.86
N PHE A 85 -1.03 -12.47 -10.73
CA PHE A 85 -1.96 -13.34 -10.00
C PHE A 85 -3.16 -12.57 -9.45
N SER A 86 -2.92 -11.36 -8.92
CA SER A 86 -3.98 -10.44 -8.50
C SER A 86 -4.97 -10.19 -9.65
N LYS A 87 -4.46 -9.85 -10.84
CA LYS A 87 -5.30 -9.62 -12.02
C LYS A 87 -6.12 -10.86 -12.40
N MET A 88 -5.51 -12.05 -12.44
CA MET A 88 -6.24 -13.30 -12.71
C MET A 88 -7.33 -13.58 -11.66
N ALA A 89 -7.06 -13.26 -10.38
CA ALA A 89 -8.08 -13.38 -9.34
C ALA A 89 -9.26 -12.42 -9.57
N HIS A 90 -8.97 -11.17 -9.95
CA HIS A 90 -10.01 -10.19 -10.31
C HIS A 90 -10.83 -10.60 -11.52
N GLU A 91 -10.22 -11.24 -12.52
CA GLU A 91 -10.93 -11.81 -13.68
C GLU A 91 -11.94 -12.90 -13.23
N ILE A 92 -11.56 -13.78 -12.29
CA ILE A 92 -12.49 -14.75 -11.69
C ILE A 92 -13.64 -14.04 -10.97
N TYR A 93 -13.35 -13.02 -10.14
CA TYR A 93 -14.39 -12.27 -9.42
C TYR A 93 -15.35 -11.56 -10.36
N GLY A 94 -14.86 -11.01 -11.46
CA GLY A 94 -15.65 -10.32 -12.50
C GLY A 94 -16.75 -11.15 -13.13
N GLU A 95 -16.62 -12.49 -13.13
CA GLU A 95 -17.67 -13.38 -13.61
C GLU A 95 -18.88 -13.49 -12.66
N TYR A 96 -18.73 -13.01 -11.41
CA TYR A 96 -19.80 -13.02 -10.41
C TYR A 96 -20.44 -11.65 -10.24
N THR A 97 -19.68 -10.56 -10.37
CA THR A 97 -20.18 -9.20 -10.22
C THR A 97 -19.25 -8.18 -10.84
N ASP A 98 -19.79 -7.07 -11.35
CA ASP A 98 -19.03 -5.88 -11.76
C ASP A 98 -18.79 -4.89 -10.58
N LEU A 99 -19.45 -5.14 -9.44
CA LEU A 99 -19.24 -4.41 -8.21
C LEU A 99 -18.13 -5.10 -7.40
N GLN A 100 -16.89 -4.88 -7.83
CA GLN A 100 -15.71 -5.35 -7.11
C GLN A 100 -14.80 -4.17 -6.76
N GLU A 101 -14.45 -4.10 -5.49
CA GLU A 101 -13.60 -3.06 -4.93
C GLU A 101 -12.33 -3.68 -4.36
N PRO A 102 -11.19 -3.53 -5.05
CA PRO A 102 -9.91 -3.98 -4.54
C PRO A 102 -9.52 -3.31 -3.22
N TYR A 103 -8.90 -4.08 -2.33
CA TYR A 103 -8.28 -3.60 -1.10
C TYR A 103 -6.87 -4.18 -0.97
N GLY A 104 -5.92 -3.52 -1.61
CA GLY A 104 -4.60 -4.10 -1.84
C GLY A 104 -4.58 -5.01 -3.08
N ILE A 105 -3.50 -5.76 -3.25
CA ILE A 105 -3.31 -6.65 -4.41
C ILE A 105 -3.85 -8.06 -4.19
N ASP A 106 -4.22 -8.40 -2.97
CA ASP A 106 -4.62 -9.74 -2.52
C ASP A 106 -6.02 -9.80 -1.92
N GLU A 107 -6.69 -8.66 -1.75
CA GLU A 107 -8.00 -8.57 -1.14
C GLU A 107 -9.01 -7.83 -2.04
N SER A 108 -10.28 -8.25 -2.01
CA SER A 108 -11.35 -7.54 -2.71
C SER A 108 -12.70 -7.72 -2.05
N TRP A 109 -13.50 -6.64 -2.00
CA TRP A 109 -14.93 -6.73 -1.73
C TRP A 109 -15.71 -6.96 -3.01
N LEU A 110 -16.74 -7.81 -2.91
CA LEU A 110 -17.64 -8.16 -4.01
C LEU A 110 -19.08 -7.98 -3.52
N ASP A 111 -19.86 -7.14 -4.19
CA ASP A 111 -21.31 -7.09 -3.95
C ASP A 111 -21.99 -8.04 -4.93
N VAL A 112 -22.41 -9.19 -4.42
CA VAL A 112 -23.08 -10.23 -5.21
C VAL A 112 -24.59 -10.25 -5.00
N THR A 113 -25.16 -9.19 -4.44
CA THR A 113 -26.59 -9.10 -4.14
C THR A 113 -27.47 -9.39 -5.36
N ALA A 114 -27.13 -8.81 -6.51
CA ALA A 114 -27.86 -9.03 -7.76
C ALA A 114 -27.64 -10.45 -8.33
N SER A 115 -26.44 -10.99 -8.17
CA SER A 115 -26.06 -12.31 -8.70
C SER A 115 -26.59 -13.46 -7.86
N ALA A 116 -26.91 -13.23 -6.60
CA ALA A 116 -27.40 -14.24 -5.66
C ALA A 116 -28.70 -14.91 -6.14
N SER A 117 -29.55 -14.20 -6.85
CA SER A 117 -30.79 -14.76 -7.42
C SER A 117 -30.56 -15.77 -8.55
N ILE A 118 -29.40 -15.71 -9.23
CA ILE A 118 -29.08 -16.53 -10.40
C ILE A 118 -28.06 -17.62 -10.04
N LYS A 119 -27.00 -17.24 -9.31
CA LYS A 119 -25.86 -18.13 -9.00
C LYS A 119 -25.97 -18.85 -7.64
N GLY A 120 -26.98 -18.50 -6.83
CA GLY A 120 -27.18 -19.03 -5.49
C GLY A 120 -26.75 -18.04 -4.40
N ASP A 121 -26.96 -18.41 -3.13
CA ASP A 121 -26.66 -17.54 -2.01
C ASP A 121 -25.17 -17.17 -1.90
N GLY A 122 -24.87 -16.20 -1.03
CA GLY A 122 -23.51 -15.70 -0.87
C GLY A 122 -22.51 -16.78 -0.44
N TYR A 123 -22.93 -17.76 0.35
CA TYR A 123 -22.08 -18.86 0.78
C TYR A 123 -21.71 -19.78 -0.41
N LYS A 124 -22.68 -20.10 -1.26
CA LYS A 124 -22.47 -20.91 -2.47
C LYS A 124 -21.51 -20.21 -3.45
N ILE A 125 -21.72 -18.91 -3.68
CA ILE A 125 -20.84 -18.10 -4.54
C ILE A 125 -19.42 -18.07 -3.96
N ALA A 126 -19.25 -17.85 -2.66
CA ALA A 126 -17.96 -17.86 -1.99
C ALA A 126 -17.22 -19.21 -2.15
N HIS A 127 -17.98 -20.32 -2.04
CA HIS A 127 -17.44 -21.65 -2.20
C HIS A 127 -17.00 -21.93 -3.63
N GLU A 128 -17.76 -21.48 -4.61
CA GLU A 128 -17.42 -21.61 -6.03
C GLU A 128 -16.17 -20.79 -6.37
N ILE A 129 -16.08 -19.53 -5.92
CA ILE A 129 -14.88 -18.69 -6.07
C ILE A 129 -13.66 -19.40 -5.44
N SER A 130 -13.76 -19.88 -4.20
CA SER A 130 -12.66 -20.57 -3.53
C SER A 130 -12.18 -21.79 -4.30
N ASN A 131 -13.11 -22.59 -4.85
CA ASN A 131 -12.75 -23.76 -5.65
C ASN A 131 -12.07 -23.38 -6.96
N ARG A 132 -12.52 -22.33 -7.64
CA ARG A 132 -11.90 -21.82 -8.87
C ARG A 132 -10.52 -21.28 -8.62
N MET A 133 -10.31 -20.53 -7.55
CA MET A 133 -8.97 -20.03 -7.14
C MET A 133 -7.99 -21.20 -6.95
N LYS A 134 -8.44 -22.31 -6.39
CA LYS A 134 -7.62 -23.52 -6.24
C LYS A 134 -7.35 -24.23 -7.57
N SER A 135 -8.40 -24.46 -8.37
CA SER A 135 -8.29 -25.26 -9.59
C SER A 135 -7.63 -24.50 -10.74
N GLU A 136 -7.88 -23.19 -10.87
CA GLU A 136 -7.39 -22.38 -11.99
C GLU A 136 -6.07 -21.70 -11.68
N LEU A 137 -5.87 -21.22 -10.43
CA LEU A 137 -4.67 -20.47 -10.03
C LEU A 137 -3.74 -21.25 -9.09
N GLY A 138 -4.18 -22.34 -8.49
CA GLY A 138 -3.39 -23.14 -7.54
C GLY A 138 -3.19 -22.47 -6.19
N ILE A 139 -3.94 -21.40 -5.86
CA ILE A 139 -3.86 -20.65 -4.60
C ILE A 139 -5.16 -20.77 -3.82
N THR A 140 -5.09 -20.55 -2.50
CA THR A 140 -6.27 -20.58 -1.64
C THR A 140 -6.68 -19.19 -1.22
N VAL A 141 -7.96 -19.00 -0.94
CA VAL A 141 -8.53 -17.77 -0.40
C VAL A 141 -9.31 -18.03 0.88
N SER A 142 -9.39 -17.04 1.75
CA SER A 142 -10.35 -17.01 2.84
C SER A 142 -11.43 -15.98 2.49
N VAL A 143 -12.71 -16.39 2.59
CA VAL A 143 -13.83 -15.56 2.16
C VAL A 143 -14.78 -15.29 3.33
N GLY A 144 -15.03 -14.02 3.60
CA GLY A 144 -16.11 -13.61 4.50
C GLY A 144 -17.36 -13.28 3.71
N VAL A 145 -18.51 -13.76 4.18
CA VAL A 145 -19.84 -13.49 3.60
C VAL A 145 -20.67 -12.74 4.62
N SER A 146 -21.13 -11.53 4.27
CA SER A 146 -21.86 -10.68 5.21
C SER A 146 -22.85 -9.74 4.51
N PHE A 147 -23.52 -8.92 5.28
CA PHE A 147 -24.45 -7.88 4.82
C PHE A 147 -23.79 -6.50 4.61
N ASN A 148 -22.55 -6.34 5.00
CA ASN A 148 -21.75 -5.12 4.81
C ASN A 148 -20.25 -5.42 4.62
N LYS A 149 -19.48 -4.41 4.22
CA LYS A 149 -18.05 -4.54 3.95
C LYS A 149 -17.22 -4.87 5.19
N ILE A 150 -17.61 -4.34 6.35
CA ILE A 150 -16.84 -4.43 7.59
C ILE A 150 -16.85 -5.88 8.10
N PHE A 151 -18.02 -6.49 8.18
CA PHE A 151 -18.13 -7.86 8.67
C PHE A 151 -17.79 -8.90 7.60
N ALA A 152 -17.88 -8.55 6.31
CA ALA A 152 -17.32 -9.40 5.26
C ALA A 152 -15.79 -9.51 5.42
N LYS A 153 -15.09 -8.38 5.64
CA LYS A 153 -13.64 -8.43 5.89
C LYS A 153 -13.30 -9.14 7.20
N LEU A 154 -13.98 -8.84 8.28
CA LEU A 154 -13.76 -9.54 9.54
C LEU A 154 -13.97 -11.07 9.40
N GLY A 155 -14.97 -11.47 8.59
CA GLY A 155 -15.23 -12.88 8.27
C GLY A 155 -14.09 -13.55 7.54
N SER A 156 -13.44 -12.88 6.58
CA SER A 156 -12.30 -13.44 5.86
C SER A 156 -11.07 -13.64 6.76
N ASP A 157 -10.94 -12.83 7.82
CA ASP A 157 -9.84 -12.94 8.79
C ASP A 157 -10.13 -13.93 9.93
N TYR A 158 -11.42 -14.28 10.16
CA TYR A 158 -11.87 -15.05 11.31
C TYR A 158 -11.30 -16.47 11.36
N LYS A 159 -11.25 -17.15 10.22
CA LYS A 159 -10.68 -18.50 10.07
C LYS A 159 -9.77 -18.53 8.85
N LYS A 160 -8.46 -18.49 9.07
CA LYS A 160 -7.45 -18.65 8.02
C LYS A 160 -6.60 -19.89 8.29
N PRO A 161 -6.11 -20.60 7.27
CA PRO A 161 -6.34 -20.39 5.84
C PRO A 161 -7.56 -21.16 5.30
N ASP A 162 -7.90 -20.84 4.03
CA ASP A 162 -8.78 -21.65 3.18
C ASP A 162 -10.15 -21.92 3.81
N ALA A 163 -10.80 -20.86 4.29
CA ALA A 163 -12.07 -20.96 4.97
C ALA A 163 -13.10 -19.97 4.42
N ILE A 164 -14.36 -20.35 4.54
CA ILE A 164 -15.50 -19.46 4.28
C ILE A 164 -16.20 -19.22 5.61
N THR A 165 -16.37 -17.96 5.98
CA THR A 165 -17.01 -17.58 7.23
C THR A 165 -18.19 -16.65 6.94
N THR A 166 -19.37 -17.03 7.43
CA THR A 166 -20.55 -16.16 7.39
C THR A 166 -20.60 -15.27 8.62
N MET A 167 -21.03 -14.03 8.44
CA MET A 167 -21.37 -13.07 9.49
C MET A 167 -22.66 -12.35 9.08
N TYR A 168 -23.79 -13.09 9.18
CA TYR A 168 -25.10 -12.53 8.84
C TYR A 168 -25.61 -11.58 9.93
N LYS A 169 -26.63 -10.82 9.58
CA LYS A 169 -27.14 -9.74 10.42
C LYS A 169 -27.71 -10.21 11.76
N ASP A 170 -28.23 -11.41 11.80
CA ASP A 170 -28.77 -12.06 12.99
C ASP A 170 -27.73 -12.73 13.89
N GLU A 171 -26.50 -12.94 13.37
CA GLU A 171 -25.46 -13.68 14.09
C GLU A 171 -24.17 -12.87 14.34
N PHE A 172 -23.97 -11.72 13.66
CA PHE A 172 -22.69 -11.00 13.74
C PHE A 172 -22.31 -10.59 15.16
N GLN A 173 -23.27 -10.20 16.00
CA GLN A 173 -22.99 -9.82 17.38
C GLN A 173 -22.37 -10.97 18.17
N THR A 174 -22.93 -12.17 18.03
CA THR A 174 -22.45 -13.37 18.73
C THR A 174 -21.04 -13.76 18.27
N LYS A 175 -20.74 -13.60 16.97
CA LYS A 175 -19.44 -13.97 16.38
C LYS A 175 -18.38 -12.87 16.56
N ALA A 176 -18.76 -11.60 16.36
CA ALA A 176 -17.80 -10.50 16.28
C ALA A 176 -17.57 -9.78 17.60
N TRP A 177 -18.58 -9.62 18.47
CA TRP A 177 -18.45 -8.76 19.64
C TRP A 177 -17.46 -9.26 20.71
N ASN A 178 -17.18 -10.57 20.73
CA ASN A 178 -16.18 -11.16 21.63
C ASN A 178 -14.73 -11.07 21.07
N LEU A 179 -14.56 -10.66 19.82
CA LEU A 179 -13.24 -10.51 19.22
C LEU A 179 -12.53 -9.26 19.75
N PRO A 180 -11.20 -9.25 19.75
CA PRO A 180 -10.41 -8.08 20.10
C PRO A 180 -10.83 -6.85 19.30
N ALA A 181 -10.82 -5.68 19.94
CA ALA A 181 -11.09 -4.41 19.25
C ALA A 181 -10.15 -4.16 18.07
N SER A 182 -8.90 -4.66 18.14
CA SER A 182 -7.90 -4.58 17.07
C SER A 182 -8.28 -5.30 15.79
N ASP A 183 -9.24 -6.22 15.82
CA ASP A 183 -9.66 -6.98 14.64
C ASP A 183 -10.69 -6.20 13.80
N LEU A 184 -11.27 -5.14 14.38
CA LEU A 184 -12.17 -4.26 13.64
C LEU A 184 -11.39 -3.40 12.65
N LEU A 185 -11.89 -3.30 11.42
CA LEU A 185 -11.29 -2.48 10.37
C LEU A 185 -11.03 -1.04 10.86
N TYR A 186 -9.86 -0.50 10.55
CA TYR A 186 -9.32 0.81 10.99
C TYR A 186 -8.87 0.89 12.46
N VAL A 187 -8.89 -0.18 13.21
CA VAL A 187 -8.26 -0.23 14.54
C VAL A 187 -6.81 -0.69 14.40
N GLY A 188 -5.92 0.23 14.06
CA GLY A 188 -4.47 -0.01 14.06
C GLY A 188 -3.87 0.10 15.47
N ARG A 189 -2.56 -0.20 15.63
CA ARG A 189 -1.83 -0.22 16.90
C ARG A 189 -2.05 1.03 17.77
N SER A 190 -2.04 2.22 17.18
CA SER A 190 -2.26 3.49 17.92
C SER A 190 -3.68 3.59 18.45
N THR A 191 -4.68 3.23 17.64
CA THR A 191 -6.09 3.24 18.05
C THR A 191 -6.36 2.18 19.11
N ASP A 192 -5.85 0.96 18.95
CA ASP A 192 -5.96 -0.12 19.94
C ASP A 192 -5.36 0.30 21.29
N SER A 193 -4.17 0.91 21.29
CA SER A 193 -3.56 1.44 22.52
C SER A 193 -4.41 2.50 23.23
N LYS A 194 -5.10 3.37 22.46
CA LYS A 194 -6.02 4.37 23.03
C LYS A 194 -7.28 3.70 23.58
N LEU A 195 -7.87 2.77 22.85
CA LEU A 195 -9.06 2.01 23.28
C LEU A 195 -8.78 1.25 24.59
N ARG A 196 -7.64 0.56 24.68
CA ARG A 196 -7.23 -0.14 25.92
C ARG A 196 -7.10 0.79 27.12
N LYS A 197 -6.56 2.00 26.93
CA LYS A 197 -6.50 3.03 28.01
C LYS A 197 -7.88 3.51 28.45
N MET A 198 -8.90 3.35 27.60
CA MET A 198 -10.31 3.65 27.89
C MET A 198 -11.06 2.45 28.48
N GLY A 199 -10.39 1.30 28.70
CA GLY A 199 -11.02 0.06 29.16
C GLY A 199 -11.80 -0.69 28.10
N ILE A 200 -11.59 -0.36 26.81
CA ILE A 200 -12.24 -1.00 25.66
C ILE A 200 -11.29 -2.05 25.07
N HIS A 201 -11.68 -3.31 25.11
CA HIS A 201 -10.85 -4.45 24.70
C HIS A 201 -11.43 -5.22 23.52
N THR A 202 -12.75 -5.22 23.36
CA THR A 202 -13.48 -6.01 22.37
C THR A 202 -14.28 -5.12 21.41
N ILE A 203 -14.68 -5.69 20.27
CA ILE A 203 -15.60 -5.03 19.33
C ILE A 203 -16.92 -4.72 20.02
N GLY A 204 -17.41 -5.63 20.87
CA GLY A 204 -18.63 -5.43 21.67
C GLY A 204 -18.52 -4.28 22.68
N ASP A 205 -17.31 -4.02 23.23
CA ASP A 205 -17.11 -2.86 24.10
C ASP A 205 -17.21 -1.55 23.30
N ILE A 206 -16.67 -1.51 22.07
CA ILE A 206 -16.86 -0.35 21.16
C ILE A 206 -18.36 -0.16 20.87
N ALA A 207 -19.08 -1.23 20.55
CA ALA A 207 -20.50 -1.17 20.20
C ALA A 207 -21.38 -0.65 21.33
N ARG A 208 -21.07 -1.01 22.58
CA ARG A 208 -21.80 -0.62 23.80
C ARG A 208 -21.37 0.72 24.38
N ALA A 209 -20.24 1.27 23.95
CA ALA A 209 -19.75 2.57 24.43
C ALA A 209 -20.67 3.70 23.95
N ASP A 210 -20.64 4.81 24.68
CA ASP A 210 -21.29 6.05 24.23
C ASP A 210 -20.55 6.63 23.03
N GLU A 211 -21.27 6.88 21.93
CA GLU A 211 -20.68 7.40 20.69
C GLU A 211 -20.01 8.75 20.89
N LYS A 212 -20.62 9.66 21.67
CA LYS A 212 -20.07 11.01 21.91
C LYS A 212 -18.79 10.92 22.73
N TRP A 213 -18.74 10.00 23.68
CA TRP A 213 -17.53 9.76 24.45
C TRP A 213 -16.40 9.21 23.57
N LEU A 214 -16.67 8.22 22.70
CA LEU A 214 -15.67 7.74 21.72
C LEU A 214 -15.20 8.85 20.79
N ASN A 215 -16.12 9.69 20.31
CA ASN A 215 -15.80 10.82 19.44
C ASN A 215 -14.89 11.85 20.17
N SER A 216 -15.11 12.12 21.45
CA SER A 216 -14.30 13.06 22.21
C SER A 216 -12.84 12.64 22.34
N TYR A 217 -12.55 11.32 22.39
CA TYR A 217 -11.20 10.76 22.52
C TYR A 217 -10.51 10.43 21.19
N LEU A 218 -11.27 9.93 20.22
CA LEU A 218 -10.74 9.43 18.95
C LEU A 218 -11.07 10.35 17.76
N GLY A 219 -11.82 11.46 18.03
CA GLY A 219 -12.33 12.32 16.98
C GLY A 219 -13.34 11.58 16.08
N LYS A 220 -13.51 12.01 14.86
CA LYS A 220 -14.43 11.42 13.86
C LYS A 220 -14.31 9.89 13.76
N MET A 221 -13.11 9.34 13.98
CA MET A 221 -12.92 7.89 13.96
C MET A 221 -13.67 7.17 15.09
N GLY A 222 -13.88 7.82 16.24
CA GLY A 222 -14.68 7.23 17.32
C GLY A 222 -16.12 6.91 16.89
N SER A 223 -16.81 7.85 16.26
CA SER A 223 -18.15 7.62 15.72
C SER A 223 -18.17 6.57 14.61
N ILE A 224 -17.16 6.57 13.73
CA ILE A 224 -17.05 5.57 12.66
C ILE A 224 -16.89 4.17 13.23
N LEU A 225 -15.99 3.97 14.19
CA LEU A 225 -15.76 2.67 14.82
C LEU A 225 -16.99 2.18 15.59
N TRP A 226 -17.70 3.09 16.27
CA TRP A 226 -18.96 2.77 16.92
C TRP A 226 -20.03 2.29 15.92
N ALA A 227 -20.18 3.01 14.80
CA ALA A 227 -21.11 2.62 13.75
C ALA A 227 -20.73 1.26 13.14
N PHE A 228 -19.44 1.01 12.89
CA PHE A 228 -18.96 -0.27 12.37
C PHE A 228 -19.22 -1.43 13.32
N ALA A 229 -18.90 -1.28 14.62
CA ALA A 229 -19.13 -2.30 15.62
C ALA A 229 -20.62 -2.65 15.80
N ASN A 230 -21.52 -1.70 15.51
CA ASN A 230 -22.97 -1.88 15.50
C ASN A 230 -23.55 -2.34 14.15
N GLY A 231 -22.74 -2.54 13.11
CA GLY A 231 -23.20 -3.01 11.82
C GLY A 231 -23.78 -1.93 10.90
N TYR A 232 -23.60 -0.65 11.22
CA TYR A 232 -24.22 0.47 10.48
C TYR A 232 -23.38 0.94 9.28
N ASP A 233 -22.62 0.05 8.64
CA ASP A 233 -21.95 0.37 7.39
C ASP A 233 -22.89 0.18 6.19
N THR A 234 -23.15 1.28 5.50
CA THR A 234 -23.96 1.31 4.26
C THR A 234 -23.13 1.64 3.03
N SER A 235 -21.81 1.74 3.18
CA SER A 235 -20.92 2.07 2.07
C SER A 235 -21.08 1.10 0.91
N PRO A 236 -21.22 1.58 -0.35
CA PRO A 236 -21.35 0.69 -1.49
C PRO A 236 -19.98 0.03 -1.80
N VAL A 237 -20.02 -1.16 -2.36
CA VAL A 237 -18.86 -1.70 -3.08
C VAL A 237 -18.74 -0.96 -4.40
N ARG A 238 -17.59 -0.38 -4.66
CA ARG A 238 -17.34 0.38 -5.88
C ARG A 238 -17.32 -0.55 -7.09
N LYS A 239 -17.68 0.01 -8.24
CA LYS A 239 -17.56 -0.69 -9.50
C LYS A 239 -16.09 -0.84 -9.86
N GLU A 240 -15.73 -1.95 -10.48
CA GLU A 240 -14.43 -2.16 -11.09
C GLU A 240 -14.03 -0.98 -11.97
N ASN A 241 -12.76 -0.63 -11.97
CA ASN A 241 -12.22 0.52 -12.71
C ASN A 241 -12.70 1.91 -12.24
N THR A 242 -13.37 2.02 -11.08
CA THR A 242 -13.65 3.31 -10.46
C THR A 242 -12.46 3.72 -9.59
N SER A 243 -11.45 4.33 -10.20
CA SER A 243 -10.28 4.80 -9.45
C SER A 243 -10.62 6.06 -8.64
N ALA A 244 -10.17 6.10 -7.39
CA ALA A 244 -10.17 7.33 -6.64
C ALA A 244 -9.20 8.35 -7.30
N PRO A 245 -9.52 9.65 -7.31
CA PRO A 245 -8.62 10.64 -7.89
C PRO A 245 -7.24 10.60 -7.22
N VAL A 246 -6.19 10.54 -8.04
CA VAL A 246 -4.81 10.56 -7.56
C VAL A 246 -4.53 11.89 -6.86
N LYS A 247 -4.16 11.85 -5.59
CA LYS A 247 -3.93 13.06 -4.77
C LYS A 247 -2.46 13.48 -4.74
N SER A 248 -1.55 12.53 -4.90
CA SER A 248 -0.11 12.78 -4.86
C SER A 248 0.65 11.64 -5.53
N ILE A 249 1.85 11.94 -6.02
CA ILE A 249 2.82 10.95 -6.53
C ILE A 249 4.11 11.16 -5.76
N GLY A 250 4.62 10.12 -5.10
CA GLY A 250 5.83 10.20 -4.29
C GLY A 250 6.62 8.90 -4.31
N ASN A 251 7.87 9.02 -3.88
CA ASN A 251 8.75 7.89 -3.67
C ASN A 251 9.67 8.14 -2.47
N SER A 252 10.10 7.08 -1.80
CA SER A 252 11.07 7.14 -0.71
C SER A 252 11.97 5.92 -0.76
N THR A 253 13.19 6.04 -0.25
CA THR A 253 14.11 4.91 -0.15
C THR A 253 14.83 4.90 1.18
N THR A 254 15.10 3.70 1.70
CA THR A 254 16.12 3.49 2.73
C THR A 254 17.43 3.31 2.01
N THR A 255 18.40 4.17 2.32
CA THR A 255 19.67 4.18 1.59
C THR A 255 20.58 3.04 2.04
N PRO A 256 21.47 2.53 1.17
CA PRO A 256 22.40 1.43 1.48
C PRO A 256 23.32 1.75 2.67
N ARG A 257 23.70 3.02 2.82
CA ARG A 257 24.42 3.56 3.98
C ARG A 257 23.69 4.76 4.55
N ASP A 258 24.00 5.16 5.76
CA ASP A 258 23.50 6.43 6.31
C ASP A 258 24.06 7.60 5.50
N LEU A 259 23.23 8.62 5.30
CA LEU A 259 23.63 9.87 4.67
C LEU A 259 24.20 10.78 5.74
N GLU A 260 25.36 11.39 5.49
CA GLU A 260 26.10 12.13 6.49
C GLU A 260 26.33 13.61 6.11
N ASN A 261 25.96 13.98 4.89
CA ASN A 261 26.16 15.33 4.37
C ASN A 261 25.08 15.73 3.34
N ASP A 262 25.07 17.01 2.99
CA ASP A 262 24.10 17.60 2.07
C ASP A 262 24.17 17.02 0.65
N GLU A 263 25.35 16.67 0.17
CA GLU A 263 25.54 16.13 -1.18
C GLU A 263 24.94 14.73 -1.29
N ASP A 264 25.08 13.89 -0.27
CA ASP A 264 24.44 12.58 -0.19
C ASP A 264 22.91 12.73 -0.35
N VAL A 265 22.30 13.62 0.44
CA VAL A 265 20.85 13.86 0.41
C VAL A 265 20.42 14.42 -0.94
N LYS A 266 21.23 15.32 -1.53
CA LYS A 266 20.94 15.90 -2.84
C LYS A 266 20.91 14.83 -3.93
N ILE A 267 21.89 13.90 -3.95
CA ILE A 267 21.94 12.79 -4.90
C ILE A 267 20.65 11.97 -4.80
N VAL A 268 20.30 11.52 -3.58
CA VAL A 268 19.10 10.68 -3.36
C VAL A 268 17.81 11.42 -3.73
N LEU A 269 17.67 12.69 -3.35
CA LEU A 269 16.49 13.48 -3.74
C LEU A 269 16.36 13.63 -5.26
N TYR A 270 17.45 13.79 -5.98
CA TYR A 270 17.41 13.86 -7.45
C TYR A 270 17.01 12.52 -8.08
N VAL A 271 17.55 11.39 -7.60
CA VAL A 271 17.15 10.05 -8.04
C VAL A 271 15.65 9.83 -7.87
N LEU A 272 15.14 10.17 -6.68
CA LEU A 272 13.71 10.02 -6.38
C LEU A 272 12.84 11.01 -7.19
N ALA A 273 13.31 12.26 -7.35
CA ALA A 273 12.60 13.27 -8.12
C ALA A 273 12.46 12.90 -9.60
N GLU A 274 13.45 12.22 -10.19
CA GLU A 274 13.35 11.70 -11.57
C GLU A 274 12.18 10.71 -11.70
N SER A 275 12.06 9.78 -10.75
CA SER A 275 10.92 8.83 -10.72
C SER A 275 9.58 9.54 -10.54
N VAL A 276 9.49 10.47 -9.58
CA VAL A 276 8.26 11.22 -9.29
C VAL A 276 7.85 12.08 -10.49
N ALA A 277 8.79 12.82 -11.07
CA ALA A 277 8.53 13.70 -12.21
C ALA A 277 8.12 12.92 -13.47
N ALA A 278 8.79 11.81 -13.77
CA ALA A 278 8.43 10.94 -14.90
C ALA A 278 7.00 10.41 -14.74
N ARG A 279 6.62 9.94 -13.55
CA ARG A 279 5.27 9.43 -13.27
C ARG A 279 4.22 10.55 -13.31
N LEU A 280 4.55 11.78 -12.88
CA LEU A 280 3.66 12.94 -13.05
C LEU A 280 3.39 13.18 -14.55
N ARG A 281 4.43 13.22 -15.39
CA ARG A 281 4.28 13.41 -16.85
C ARG A 281 3.51 12.28 -17.52
N GLU A 282 3.79 11.02 -17.17
CA GLU A 282 3.10 9.84 -17.72
C GLU A 282 1.59 9.85 -17.43
N ASN A 283 1.20 10.39 -16.28
CA ASN A 283 -0.21 10.47 -15.88
C ASN A 283 -0.86 11.84 -16.20
N GLY A 284 -0.18 12.72 -16.89
CA GLY A 284 -0.70 14.05 -17.28
C GLY A 284 -0.94 14.97 -16.08
N PHE A 285 -0.09 14.89 -15.04
CA PHE A 285 -0.19 15.72 -13.85
C PHE A 285 0.98 16.70 -13.70
N ARG A 286 0.70 17.80 -12.97
CA ARG A 286 1.70 18.69 -12.36
C ARG A 286 1.41 18.82 -10.88
N CYS A 287 2.42 18.99 -10.04
CA CYS A 287 2.24 19.23 -8.60
C CYS A 287 2.40 20.73 -8.27
N ARG A 288 1.63 21.22 -7.30
CA ARG A 288 1.73 22.58 -6.73
C ARG A 288 2.43 22.57 -5.36
N THR A 289 2.65 21.40 -4.80
CA THR A 289 3.29 21.22 -3.51
C THR A 289 4.34 20.12 -3.61
N VAL A 290 5.52 20.38 -3.09
CA VAL A 290 6.59 19.39 -2.91
C VAL A 290 6.73 19.09 -1.43
N GLU A 291 6.66 17.82 -1.08
CA GLU A 291 6.85 17.30 0.27
C GLU A 291 8.12 16.45 0.31
N ILE A 292 8.87 16.56 1.40
CA ILE A 292 9.97 15.63 1.73
C ILE A 292 9.64 14.87 3.01
N SER A 293 10.10 13.63 3.08
CA SER A 293 10.12 12.82 4.29
C SER A 293 11.56 12.46 4.63
N ILE A 294 11.93 12.64 5.89
CA ILE A 294 13.26 12.35 6.41
C ILE A 294 13.11 11.39 7.57
N ARG A 295 13.95 10.38 7.60
CA ARG A 295 14.05 9.44 8.72
C ARG A 295 15.50 9.29 9.13
N ASP A 296 15.81 9.57 10.39
CA ASP A 296 17.15 9.40 10.92
C ASP A 296 17.52 7.94 11.22
N ASN A 297 18.74 7.68 11.65
CA ASN A 297 19.23 6.35 11.98
C ASN A 297 18.68 5.79 13.31
N GLU A 298 18.04 6.61 14.14
CA GLU A 298 17.27 6.17 15.30
C GLU A 298 15.78 5.93 14.99
N LEU A 299 15.42 6.00 13.71
CA LEU A 299 14.08 5.75 13.18
C LEU A 299 13.05 6.84 13.49
N TYR A 300 13.46 8.01 13.98
CA TYR A 300 12.57 9.15 14.06
C TYR A 300 12.30 9.71 12.66
N SER A 301 11.04 9.97 12.35
CA SER A 301 10.60 10.43 11.04
C SER A 301 9.79 11.70 11.13
N TYR A 302 9.98 12.61 10.18
CA TYR A 302 9.10 13.75 9.98
C TYR A 302 8.91 14.04 8.51
N THR A 303 7.87 14.82 8.18
CA THR A 303 7.61 15.34 6.85
C THR A 303 7.54 16.86 6.86
N LYS A 304 7.98 17.47 5.78
CA LYS A 304 7.85 18.90 5.52
C LYS A 304 7.40 19.12 4.10
N GLN A 305 6.63 20.17 3.86
CA GLN A 305 6.16 20.51 2.53
C GLN A 305 6.28 21.99 2.24
N THR A 306 6.39 22.32 0.95
CA THR A 306 6.41 23.70 0.45
C THR A 306 5.61 23.81 -0.83
N LYS A 307 4.92 24.94 -1.04
CA LYS A 307 4.31 25.24 -2.32
C LYS A 307 5.38 25.66 -3.32
N VAL A 308 5.24 25.22 -4.55
CA VAL A 308 6.03 25.73 -5.67
C VAL A 308 5.28 26.91 -6.32
N THR A 309 6.02 27.84 -6.90
CA THR A 309 5.44 29.07 -7.46
C THR A 309 4.46 28.75 -8.59
N ASN A 310 4.85 27.85 -9.48
CA ASN A 310 4.03 27.37 -10.59
C ASN A 310 3.90 25.86 -10.54
N ALA A 311 2.77 25.31 -10.97
CA ALA A 311 2.57 23.87 -11.07
C ALA A 311 3.63 23.26 -11.99
N THR A 312 4.28 22.18 -11.51
CA THR A 312 5.43 21.59 -12.22
C THR A 312 5.43 20.07 -12.23
N ASN A 313 5.98 19.50 -13.31
CA ASN A 313 6.41 18.11 -13.42
C ASN A 313 7.88 18.03 -13.93
N ILE A 314 8.61 19.14 -13.78
CA ILE A 314 10.03 19.23 -14.16
C ILE A 314 10.87 18.66 -13.02
N THR A 315 11.70 17.67 -13.35
CA THR A 315 12.56 16.96 -12.39
C THR A 315 13.41 17.90 -11.54
N LYS A 316 14.08 18.87 -12.20
CA LYS A 316 14.96 19.81 -11.52
C LYS A 316 14.21 20.71 -10.53
N GLU A 317 13.03 21.21 -10.89
CA GLU A 317 12.24 22.08 -10.02
C GLU A 317 11.76 21.35 -8.77
N ILE A 318 11.32 20.09 -8.92
CA ILE A 318 10.90 19.24 -7.80
C ILE A 318 12.09 18.91 -6.89
N ALA A 319 13.23 18.50 -7.47
CA ALA A 319 14.44 18.17 -6.71
C ALA A 319 14.99 19.38 -5.95
N ASP A 320 15.08 20.54 -6.61
CA ASP A 320 15.60 21.78 -6.00
C ASP A 320 14.67 22.28 -4.89
N ALA A 321 13.35 22.19 -5.07
CA ALA A 321 12.38 22.54 -4.03
C ALA A 321 12.53 21.63 -2.82
N GLY A 322 12.66 20.30 -3.04
CA GLY A 322 12.89 19.32 -1.98
C GLY A 322 14.20 19.56 -1.25
N PHE A 323 15.29 19.83 -1.97
CA PHE A 323 16.61 20.08 -1.37
C PHE A 323 16.65 21.40 -0.59
N ARG A 324 16.05 22.49 -1.10
CA ARG A 324 15.92 23.74 -0.33
C ARG A 324 15.15 23.52 0.98
N LEU A 325 14.03 22.79 0.89
CA LEU A 325 13.22 22.48 2.06
C LEU A 325 13.99 21.64 3.09
N PHE A 326 14.79 20.67 2.63
CA PHE A 326 15.70 19.91 3.45
C PHE A 326 16.70 20.81 4.19
N LYS A 327 17.40 21.67 3.47
CA LYS A 327 18.38 22.63 4.05
C LYS A 327 17.77 23.57 5.11
N GLN A 328 16.50 23.90 4.97
CA GLN A 328 15.77 24.76 5.93
C GLN A 328 15.29 24.00 7.16
N SER A 329 15.15 22.69 7.09
CA SER A 329 14.46 21.90 8.11
C SER A 329 15.31 20.85 8.82
N TYR A 330 16.52 20.56 8.32
CA TYR A 330 17.42 19.57 8.90
C TYR A 330 18.75 20.20 9.35
N ASN A 331 19.21 19.87 10.54
CA ASN A 331 20.38 20.49 11.18
C ASN A 331 21.52 19.50 11.47
N TRP A 332 21.49 18.31 10.87
CA TRP A 332 22.56 17.30 10.98
C TRP A 332 22.88 16.84 12.42
N GLN A 333 21.90 16.81 13.31
CA GLN A 333 22.10 16.23 14.65
C GLN A 333 22.36 14.73 14.60
N LYS A 334 21.85 14.05 13.55
CA LYS A 334 21.99 12.60 13.33
C LYS A 334 22.15 12.30 11.86
N PRO A 335 22.81 11.18 11.51
CA PRO A 335 22.80 10.67 10.13
C PRO A 335 21.38 10.29 9.68
N ILE A 336 21.14 10.38 8.38
CA ILE A 336 19.84 10.07 7.77
C ILE A 336 19.86 8.66 7.20
N ARG A 337 18.85 7.87 7.55
CA ARG A 337 18.64 6.50 7.08
C ARG A 337 17.78 6.42 5.83
N SER A 338 16.79 7.31 5.70
CA SER A 338 15.80 7.22 4.62
C SER A 338 15.32 8.61 4.23
N VAL A 339 15.14 8.80 2.92
CA VAL A 339 14.66 10.05 2.33
C VAL A 339 13.53 9.75 1.38
N GLY A 340 12.52 10.63 1.32
CA GLY A 340 11.46 10.58 0.34
C GLY A 340 11.14 11.96 -0.22
N ILE A 341 10.58 11.97 -1.44
CA ILE A 341 10.06 13.16 -2.09
C ILE A 341 8.70 12.86 -2.72
N ARG A 342 7.79 13.82 -2.68
CA ARG A 342 6.42 13.68 -3.17
C ARG A 342 5.95 14.97 -3.83
N GLY A 343 5.32 14.85 -4.99
CA GLY A 343 4.49 15.90 -5.59
C GLY A 343 3.04 15.72 -5.13
N ALA A 344 2.47 16.74 -4.52
CA ALA A 344 1.10 16.78 -4.02
C ALA A 344 0.34 17.98 -4.58
N ASP A 345 -0.97 18.07 -4.25
CA ASP A 345 -1.85 19.10 -4.76
C ASP A 345 -1.81 19.10 -6.31
N LEU A 346 -2.19 17.94 -6.87
CA LEU A 346 -2.03 17.66 -8.30
C LEU A 346 -3.07 18.41 -9.13
N VAL A 347 -2.64 18.92 -10.27
CA VAL A 347 -3.47 19.51 -11.32
C VAL A 347 -3.14 18.83 -12.65
N ASN A 348 -4.08 18.82 -13.60
CA ASN A 348 -3.84 18.26 -14.94
C ASN A 348 -2.83 19.12 -15.71
N ASP A 349 -2.15 18.55 -16.69
CA ASP A 349 -1.18 19.25 -17.56
C ASP A 349 -1.75 20.47 -18.28
N ASN A 350 -3.06 20.47 -18.56
CA ASN A 350 -3.80 21.58 -19.17
C ASN A 350 -4.15 22.70 -18.18
N TYR A 351 -3.64 22.63 -16.94
CA TYR A 351 -3.88 23.67 -15.95
C TYR A 351 -3.31 25.02 -16.40
N TRP A 352 -4.15 26.07 -16.29
CA TRP A 352 -3.76 27.42 -16.64
C TRP A 352 -2.62 27.90 -15.76
N GLU A 353 -1.54 28.33 -16.40
CA GLU A 353 -0.40 28.92 -15.72
C GLU A 353 -0.35 30.42 -16.06
N GLN A 354 -0.37 31.23 -15.01
CA GLN A 354 -0.16 32.67 -15.20
C GLN A 354 1.32 32.91 -15.48
N LEU A 355 1.63 33.41 -16.65
CA LEU A 355 2.98 33.87 -16.99
C LEU A 355 3.31 35.09 -16.12
N ASP A 356 4.43 35.03 -15.43
CA ASP A 356 4.96 36.16 -14.69
C ASP A 356 6.27 36.65 -15.36
N LEU A 357 6.58 37.93 -15.14
CA LEU A 357 7.75 38.60 -15.74
C LEU A 357 9.09 38.09 -15.15
N PHE A 358 9.07 37.36 -14.07
CA PHE A 358 10.27 36.90 -13.35
C PHE A 358 10.66 35.47 -13.69
N HIS A 359 9.81 34.70 -14.38
CA HIS A 359 10.09 33.33 -14.77
C HIS A 359 10.46 33.24 -16.25
N ASN A 360 11.63 32.64 -16.51
CA ASN A 360 12.09 32.42 -17.88
C ASN A 360 11.31 31.27 -18.53
N ALA A 361 10.25 31.60 -19.29
CA ALA A 361 9.42 30.64 -19.98
C ALA A 361 10.20 29.76 -20.97
N GLU A 362 11.20 30.32 -21.65
CA GLU A 362 12.06 29.59 -22.60
C GLU A 362 12.91 28.53 -21.87
N LEU A 363 13.46 28.88 -20.71
CA LEU A 363 14.24 27.93 -19.90
C LEU A 363 13.33 26.79 -19.38
N LYS A 364 12.11 27.11 -18.97
CA LYS A 364 11.11 26.12 -18.54
C LYS A 364 10.77 25.16 -19.67
N ASP A 365 10.47 25.66 -20.86
CA ASP A 365 10.19 24.84 -22.05
C ASP A 365 11.38 23.95 -22.42
N LYS A 366 12.59 24.49 -22.36
CA LYS A 366 13.82 23.71 -22.59
C LYS A 366 13.98 22.56 -21.57
N MET A 367 13.72 22.81 -20.29
CA MET A 367 13.78 21.79 -19.25
C MET A 367 12.70 20.71 -19.45
N MET A 368 11.47 21.08 -19.83
CA MET A 368 10.41 20.14 -20.15
C MET A 368 10.77 19.24 -21.33
N LYS A 369 11.29 19.81 -22.41
CA LYS A 369 11.75 19.06 -23.59
C LYS A 369 12.92 18.13 -23.26
N MET A 370 13.84 18.58 -22.42
CA MET A 370 14.96 17.75 -21.94
C MET A 370 14.45 16.54 -21.12
N ASP A 371 13.55 16.78 -20.15
CA ASP A 371 13.01 15.69 -19.33
C ASP A 371 12.21 14.69 -20.20
N ALA A 372 11.43 15.15 -21.18
CA ALA A 372 10.71 14.30 -22.13
C ALA A 372 11.68 13.45 -22.97
N ALA A 373 12.79 14.03 -23.44
CA ALA A 373 13.82 13.29 -24.18
C ALA A 373 14.52 12.23 -23.31
N VAL A 374 14.80 12.56 -22.05
CA VAL A 374 15.36 11.59 -21.08
C VAL A 374 14.38 10.44 -20.83
N ASP A 375 13.10 10.72 -20.65
CA ASP A 375 12.07 9.69 -20.46
C ASP A 375 11.99 8.77 -21.68
N ASP A 376 12.07 9.30 -22.91
CA ASP A 376 12.03 8.52 -24.14
C ASP A 376 13.28 7.62 -24.29
N ILE A 377 14.46 8.16 -24.01
CA ILE A 377 15.72 7.38 -24.03
C ILE A 377 15.64 6.24 -23.02
N ARG A 378 15.21 6.51 -21.80
CA ARG A 378 15.09 5.48 -20.75
C ARG A 378 14.06 4.40 -21.07
N ARG A 379 12.96 4.76 -21.72
CA ARG A 379 11.94 3.80 -22.16
C ARG A 379 12.48 2.83 -23.21
N ARG A 380 13.38 3.30 -24.07
CA ARG A 380 13.96 2.48 -25.16
C ARG A 380 15.17 1.66 -24.73
N PHE A 381 16.01 2.22 -23.86
CA PHE A 381 17.35 1.69 -23.58
C PHE A 381 17.55 1.33 -22.10
N GLY A 382 16.54 1.50 -21.25
CA GLY A 382 16.60 1.23 -19.82
C GLY A 382 17.00 2.45 -18.99
N PHE A 383 16.74 2.38 -17.69
CA PHE A 383 16.86 3.50 -16.75
C PHE A 383 18.29 4.08 -16.71
N TYR A 384 19.30 3.22 -16.72
CA TYR A 384 20.70 3.61 -16.57
C TYR A 384 21.37 4.10 -17.87
N SER A 385 20.66 4.11 -19.01
CA SER A 385 21.19 4.54 -20.31
C SER A 385 21.59 6.02 -20.35
N ILE A 386 20.96 6.85 -19.50
CA ILE A 386 21.27 8.26 -19.35
C ILE A 386 21.08 8.67 -17.89
N GLN A 387 22.08 9.33 -17.31
CA GLN A 387 22.05 9.80 -15.93
C GLN A 387 22.56 11.25 -15.85
N ARG A 388 22.16 11.97 -14.78
CA ARG A 388 22.68 13.29 -14.47
C ARG A 388 24.10 13.20 -13.92
N GLY A 389 25.00 14.11 -14.29
CA GLY A 389 26.39 14.14 -13.79
C GLY A 389 26.49 14.14 -12.25
N LEU A 390 25.51 14.72 -11.54
CA LEU A 390 25.44 14.67 -10.08
C LEU A 390 25.44 13.22 -9.53
N MET A 391 24.83 12.29 -10.23
CA MET A 391 24.72 10.88 -9.81
C MET A 391 26.03 10.11 -9.87
N LEU A 392 27.01 10.63 -10.62
CA LEU A 392 28.35 10.08 -10.67
C LEU A 392 29.18 10.39 -9.41
N GLY A 393 28.72 11.32 -8.57
CA GLY A 393 29.39 11.67 -7.31
C GLY A 393 29.35 10.53 -6.28
N ASP A 394 28.29 9.71 -6.28
CA ASP A 394 28.22 8.47 -5.51
C ASP A 394 27.35 7.46 -6.27
N THR A 395 28.00 6.48 -6.87
CA THR A 395 27.35 5.46 -7.68
C THR A 395 26.55 4.44 -6.85
N ILE A 396 26.85 4.30 -5.56
CA ILE A 396 26.11 3.42 -4.65
C ILE A 396 24.77 4.07 -4.29
N LEU A 397 24.77 5.35 -3.93
CA LEU A 397 23.55 6.09 -3.61
C LEU A 397 22.66 6.33 -4.84
N SER A 398 23.24 6.39 -6.02
CA SER A 398 22.50 6.59 -7.27
C SER A 398 22.11 5.30 -8.00
N ALA A 399 22.57 4.13 -7.53
CA ALA A 399 22.24 2.82 -8.11
C ALA A 399 20.83 2.33 -7.75
N VAL A 400 19.86 3.24 -7.67
CA VAL A 400 18.45 2.92 -7.36
C VAL A 400 17.59 3.27 -8.56
N ASN A 401 16.99 2.26 -9.20
CA ASN A 401 15.92 2.48 -10.17
C ASN A 401 14.60 2.73 -9.41
N ALA A 402 14.47 3.92 -8.85
CA ALA A 402 13.33 4.30 -8.03
C ALA A 402 11.96 4.23 -8.76
N LYS A 403 11.94 4.04 -10.07
CA LYS A 403 10.72 3.87 -10.86
C LYS A 403 10.28 2.40 -10.95
N GLU A 404 11.19 1.47 -11.14
CA GLU A 404 10.90 0.05 -11.34
C GLU A 404 11.08 -0.78 -10.07
N GLU A 405 12.08 -0.45 -9.24
CA GLU A 405 12.36 -1.19 -8.00
C GLU A 405 11.46 -0.78 -6.83
N HIS A 406 10.93 0.45 -6.84
CA HIS A 406 9.90 0.88 -5.89
C HIS A 406 8.52 0.58 -6.44
N THR A 407 8.26 -0.69 -6.67
CA THR A 407 6.94 -1.15 -6.99
C THR A 407 6.07 -1.02 -5.73
N VAL A 408 5.42 0.15 -5.58
CA VAL A 408 4.03 0.12 -5.28
C VAL A 408 3.62 -0.11 -3.86
N HIS A 409 3.12 0.93 -3.27
CA HIS A 409 2.07 0.75 -2.29
C HIS A 409 0.81 0.21 -3.00
N PRO A 410 0.25 -0.92 -2.52
CA PRO A 410 -0.91 -1.58 -3.14
C PRO A 410 -2.15 -0.69 -3.34
N HIS A 411 -2.27 0.42 -2.59
CA HIS A 411 -3.39 1.36 -2.67
C HIS A 411 -3.44 2.25 -3.93
N GLY A 412 -2.59 2.07 -4.91
CA GLY A 412 -2.52 2.91 -6.11
C GLY A 412 -2.56 2.17 -7.44
N TYR A 413 -2.81 0.86 -7.45
CA TYR A 413 -2.76 0.05 -8.67
C TYR A 413 -4.11 -0.25 -9.30
N PHE A 414 -5.19 0.01 -8.60
CA PHE A 414 -6.55 -0.24 -9.09
C PHE A 414 -7.40 1.01 -9.04
#